data_23de10a38b3f749a09668ef67f0a3de9
#
_entry.id   23de10a38b3f749a09668ef67f0a3de9
#
_cell.length_a   1.000
_cell.length_b   1.000
_cell.length_c   1.000
_cell.angle_alpha   90.00
_cell.angle_beta   90.00
_cell.angle_gamma   90.00
#
_symmetry.space_group_name_H-M   'P 1'
#
loop_
_entity.id
_entity.type
_entity.pdbx_description
1 polymer ?
#
loop_
_entity_poly.entity_id
_entity_poly.type
_entity_poly.pdbx_seq_one_letter_code
_entity_poly.pdbx_strand_id
1 'polypeptide(L)'
;GDLSLDADAARAALGSLAESAGLDDALAAARGVYRVANANMTRAIRAVTVERGHDPRRFGLCAFGGAGPMHAAAIADTLGVDTVVVPYASGVRSAFGLLSADEKHDAARTVRTPLSELSADTIAETLSALEDDVESRVAATDTEPTVEHAADLRYRGQSFELTVPIARPVDTETVRADFHDAHESTSGYRMDEPVDCVTLRATAVAERESPTVDYEPEGPARTGSREAFFDGRFVETPIYNRGGIGVDQSISGPAVLEADESTTVVPPNWAATVSTDGTLRLTREATA
;
A
#
# COMPACT_ATOMS: atom_id res chain seq x y z
N GLY A 1 20.56 -14.46 -5.24
CA GLY A 1 20.40 -14.46 -6.69
C GLY A 1 21.74 -14.37 -7.42
N ASP A 2 21.79 -14.83 -8.64
CA ASP A 2 23.02 -14.92 -9.47
C ASP A 2 23.46 -13.57 -10.07
N LEU A 3 22.90 -12.45 -9.59
CA LEU A 3 23.24 -11.12 -10.08
C LEU A 3 24.44 -10.56 -9.30
N SER A 4 25.58 -10.42 -9.97
CA SER A 4 26.74 -9.71 -9.44
C SER A 4 26.69 -8.25 -9.86
N LEU A 5 26.77 -7.34 -8.89
CA LEU A 5 26.84 -5.90 -9.15
C LEU A 5 28.28 -5.49 -9.46
N ASP A 6 28.48 -4.74 -10.55
CA ASP A 6 29.75 -4.15 -10.92
C ASP A 6 29.93 -2.79 -10.20
N ALA A 7 30.66 -2.84 -9.10
CA ALA A 7 30.92 -1.65 -8.29
C ALA A 7 31.79 -0.60 -9.00
N ASP A 8 32.67 -1.01 -9.91
CA ASP A 8 33.54 -0.09 -10.64
C ASP A 8 32.75 0.62 -11.75
N ALA A 9 31.89 -0.09 -12.47
CA ALA A 9 30.97 0.51 -13.43
C ALA A 9 29.99 1.49 -12.75
N ALA A 10 29.45 1.13 -11.58
CA ALA A 10 28.61 2.01 -10.79
C ALA A 10 29.36 3.28 -10.35
N ARG A 11 30.59 3.15 -9.88
CA ARG A 11 31.43 4.29 -9.49
C ARG A 11 31.76 5.20 -10.66
N ALA A 12 32.08 4.63 -11.83
CA ALA A 12 32.34 5.38 -13.05
C ALA A 12 31.11 6.18 -13.50
N ALA A 13 29.93 5.56 -13.50
CA ALA A 13 28.67 6.23 -13.84
C ALA A 13 28.34 7.40 -12.88
N LEU A 14 28.52 7.18 -11.57
CA LEU A 14 28.33 8.22 -10.55
C LEU A 14 29.38 9.34 -10.67
N GLY A 15 30.62 9.02 -11.06
CA GLY A 15 31.67 10.02 -11.37
C GLY A 15 31.27 10.94 -12.51
N SER A 16 30.78 10.38 -13.62
CA SER A 16 30.27 11.16 -14.77
C SER A 16 29.07 12.01 -14.38
N LEU A 17 28.20 11.50 -13.53
CA LEU A 17 27.07 12.27 -12.98
C LEU A 17 27.55 13.43 -12.10
N ALA A 18 28.56 13.19 -11.25
CA ALA A 18 29.15 14.22 -10.40
C ALA A 18 29.73 15.36 -11.23
N GLU A 19 30.52 15.05 -12.26
CA GLU A 19 31.08 16.04 -13.18
C GLU A 19 29.99 16.88 -13.85
N SER A 20 28.96 16.24 -14.40
CA SER A 20 27.85 16.94 -15.07
C SER A 20 27.00 17.79 -14.13
N ALA A 21 26.88 17.43 -12.88
CA ALA A 21 26.09 18.13 -11.85
C ALA A 21 26.93 19.12 -11.02
N GLY A 22 28.25 19.24 -11.27
CA GLY A 22 29.14 20.10 -10.49
C GLY A 22 29.30 19.68 -9.02
N LEU A 23 29.28 18.36 -8.77
CA LEU A 23 29.48 17.76 -7.44
C LEU A 23 30.94 17.32 -7.28
N ASP A 24 31.38 17.22 -6.03
CA ASP A 24 32.79 16.99 -5.69
C ASP A 24 33.32 15.63 -6.18
N ASP A 25 32.53 14.57 -6.04
CA ASP A 25 32.95 13.19 -6.37
C ASP A 25 31.75 12.23 -6.59
N ALA A 26 32.05 10.99 -6.94
CA ALA A 26 31.06 9.92 -7.13
C ALA A 26 30.27 9.62 -5.85
N LEU A 27 30.84 9.80 -4.66
CA LEU A 27 30.14 9.60 -3.39
C LEU A 27 29.12 10.71 -3.16
N ALA A 28 29.45 11.96 -3.48
CA ALA A 28 28.53 13.09 -3.44
C ALA A 28 27.34 12.87 -4.39
N ALA A 29 27.59 12.37 -5.61
CA ALA A 29 26.55 11.98 -6.56
C ALA A 29 25.67 10.85 -6.04
N ALA A 30 26.25 9.78 -5.48
CA ALA A 30 25.50 8.65 -4.90
C ALA A 30 24.55 9.12 -3.76
N ARG A 31 25.08 9.96 -2.87
CA ARG A 31 24.27 10.57 -1.78
C ARG A 31 23.16 11.46 -2.32
N GLY A 32 23.45 12.22 -3.39
CA GLY A 32 22.46 13.03 -4.08
C GLY A 32 21.32 12.21 -4.64
N VAL A 33 21.63 11.14 -5.37
CA VAL A 33 20.63 10.21 -5.93
C VAL A 33 19.76 9.59 -4.83
N TYR A 34 20.39 9.06 -3.76
CA TYR A 34 19.67 8.49 -2.63
C TYR A 34 18.73 9.49 -1.96
N ARG A 35 19.19 10.72 -1.73
CA ARG A 35 18.39 11.79 -1.12
C ARG A 35 17.23 12.22 -2.02
N VAL A 36 17.43 12.33 -3.32
CA VAL A 36 16.36 12.69 -4.28
C VAL A 36 15.31 11.58 -4.32
N ALA A 37 15.72 10.32 -4.37
CA ALA A 37 14.81 9.18 -4.33
C ALA A 37 13.94 9.22 -3.05
N ASN A 38 14.56 9.37 -1.87
CA ASN A 38 13.85 9.48 -0.60
C ASN A 38 12.88 10.68 -0.57
N ALA A 39 13.31 11.84 -1.09
CA ALA A 39 12.47 13.03 -1.14
C ALA A 39 11.22 12.83 -2.04
N ASN A 40 11.39 12.15 -3.18
CA ASN A 40 10.28 11.84 -4.08
C ASN A 40 9.28 10.86 -3.44
N MET A 41 9.77 9.79 -2.79
CA MET A 41 8.93 8.85 -2.08
C MET A 41 8.21 9.51 -0.89
N THR A 42 8.90 10.32 -0.11
CA THR A 42 8.32 11.09 1.00
C THR A 42 7.22 12.04 0.51
N ARG A 43 7.41 12.69 -0.63
CA ARG A 43 6.39 13.57 -1.23
C ARG A 43 5.15 12.79 -1.63
N ALA A 44 5.32 11.63 -2.26
CA ALA A 44 4.19 10.77 -2.62
C ALA A 44 3.39 10.31 -1.40
N ILE A 45 4.08 9.94 -0.30
CA ILE A 45 3.41 9.57 0.95
C ILE A 45 2.65 10.76 1.56
N ARG A 46 3.25 11.96 1.55
CA ARG A 46 2.59 13.17 2.06
C ARG A 46 1.33 13.54 1.27
N ALA A 47 1.31 13.31 -0.04
CA ALA A 47 0.16 13.57 -0.89
C ALA A 47 -1.07 12.71 -0.51
N VAL A 48 -0.85 11.49 -0.01
CA VAL A 48 -1.93 10.59 0.42
C VAL A 48 -2.18 10.62 1.94
N THR A 49 -1.38 11.34 2.71
CA THR A 49 -1.51 11.46 4.18
C THR A 49 -1.74 12.91 4.58
N VAL A 50 -0.70 13.73 4.63
CA VAL A 50 -0.73 15.11 5.14
C VAL A 50 -1.71 15.99 4.36
N GLU A 51 -1.71 15.90 3.03
CA GLU A 51 -2.62 16.68 2.17
C GLU A 51 -4.09 16.26 2.35
N ARG A 52 -4.32 15.07 2.91
CA ARG A 52 -5.65 14.57 3.28
C ARG A 52 -5.97 14.72 4.77
N GLY A 53 -5.15 15.45 5.52
CA GLY A 53 -5.36 15.71 6.94
C GLY A 53 -4.93 14.59 7.89
N HIS A 54 -4.23 13.55 7.40
CA HIS A 54 -3.72 12.47 8.24
C HIS A 54 -2.30 12.80 8.74
N ASP A 55 -2.06 12.62 10.04
CA ASP A 55 -0.73 12.76 10.63
C ASP A 55 0.07 11.45 10.48
N PRO A 56 1.17 11.42 9.68
CA PRO A 56 1.96 10.21 9.43
C PRO A 56 2.51 9.57 10.72
N ARG A 57 2.78 10.35 11.76
CA ARG A 57 3.33 9.88 13.03
C ARG A 57 2.40 8.91 13.78
N ARG A 58 1.14 8.86 13.40
CA ARG A 58 0.13 7.96 13.97
C ARG A 58 0.06 6.60 13.27
N PHE A 59 0.90 6.37 12.26
CA PHE A 59 0.92 5.17 11.44
C PHE A 59 2.27 4.48 11.48
N GLY A 60 2.32 3.21 11.12
CA GLY A 60 3.53 2.50 10.75
C GLY A 60 3.77 2.59 9.24
N LEU A 61 5.02 2.60 8.82
CA LEU A 61 5.42 2.55 7.41
C LEU A 61 5.61 1.09 6.99
N CYS A 62 4.77 0.59 6.09
CA CYS A 62 4.97 -0.73 5.47
C CYS A 62 5.84 -0.58 4.22
N ALA A 63 6.99 -1.25 4.20
CA ALA A 63 7.95 -1.21 3.11
C ALA A 63 8.05 -2.56 2.41
N PHE A 64 7.81 -2.58 1.11
CA PHE A 64 7.91 -3.78 0.28
C PHE A 64 8.43 -3.45 -1.13
N GLY A 65 8.63 -4.47 -1.97
CA GLY A 65 9.37 -4.38 -3.22
C GLY A 65 10.87 -4.51 -3.00
N GLY A 66 11.65 -4.70 -4.08
CA GLY A 66 13.08 -4.98 -4.01
C GLY A 66 13.90 -3.89 -3.30
N ALA A 67 13.63 -2.62 -3.58
CA ALA A 67 14.36 -1.47 -3.03
C ALA A 67 13.62 -0.73 -1.91
N GLY A 68 12.32 -0.95 -1.73
CA GLY A 68 11.52 -0.27 -0.70
C GLY A 68 12.15 -0.34 0.70
N PRO A 69 12.50 -1.53 1.19
CA PRO A 69 13.07 -1.69 2.52
C PRO A 69 14.43 -1.00 2.74
N MET A 70 15.19 -0.77 1.67
CA MET A 70 16.47 -0.04 1.75
C MET A 70 16.28 1.45 2.08
N HIS A 71 15.17 2.02 1.69
CA HIS A 71 14.85 3.44 1.87
C HIS A 71 13.96 3.71 3.10
N ALA A 72 13.34 2.68 3.65
CA ALA A 72 12.22 2.79 4.57
C ALA A 72 12.55 3.55 5.86
N ALA A 73 13.67 3.26 6.50
CA ALA A 73 14.07 3.93 7.74
C ALA A 73 14.35 5.43 7.51
N ALA A 74 15.02 5.81 6.41
CA ALA A 74 15.29 7.21 6.09
C ALA A 74 14.01 8.00 5.76
N ILE A 75 13.02 7.35 5.13
CA ILE A 75 11.71 7.92 4.88
C ILE A 75 10.94 8.08 6.20
N ALA A 76 10.97 7.06 7.07
CA ALA A 76 10.36 7.09 8.39
C ALA A 76 10.94 8.22 9.25
N ASP A 77 12.27 8.43 9.23
CA ASP A 77 12.93 9.55 9.88
C ASP A 77 12.39 10.89 9.41
N THR A 78 12.23 11.06 8.10
CA THR A 78 11.76 12.32 7.50
C THR A 78 10.28 12.59 7.81
N LEU A 79 9.46 11.55 7.97
CA LEU A 79 8.03 11.64 8.28
C LEU A 79 7.74 11.67 9.78
N GLY A 80 8.73 11.37 10.63
CA GLY A 80 8.56 11.21 12.07
C GLY A 80 7.80 9.95 12.45
N VAL A 81 7.89 8.90 11.62
CA VAL A 81 7.29 7.58 11.87
C VAL A 81 8.27 6.73 12.68
N ASP A 82 7.80 6.14 13.77
CA ASP A 82 8.68 5.41 14.70
C ASP A 82 8.76 3.89 14.42
N THR A 83 7.89 3.39 13.54
CA THR A 83 7.82 1.95 13.23
C THR A 83 7.81 1.73 11.72
N VAL A 84 8.73 0.89 11.23
CA VAL A 84 8.72 0.37 9.88
C VAL A 84 8.45 -1.12 9.92
N VAL A 85 7.59 -1.60 9.04
CA VAL A 85 7.25 -3.02 8.88
C VAL A 85 7.71 -3.47 7.50
N VAL A 86 8.52 -4.52 7.45
CA VAL A 86 8.97 -5.13 6.19
C VAL A 86 8.50 -6.58 6.17
N PRO A 87 7.42 -6.89 5.46
CA PRO A 87 6.88 -8.25 5.39
C PRO A 87 7.92 -9.26 4.88
N TYR A 88 7.80 -10.51 5.28
CA TYR A 88 8.59 -11.58 4.66
C TYR A 88 8.27 -11.67 3.17
N ALA A 89 9.24 -12.06 2.35
CA ALA A 89 9.14 -12.05 0.89
C ALA A 89 8.70 -10.69 0.32
N SER A 90 9.24 -9.60 0.87
CA SER A 90 8.86 -8.22 0.53
C SER A 90 9.02 -7.88 -0.95
N GLY A 91 10.00 -8.47 -1.64
CA GLY A 91 10.24 -8.24 -3.07
C GLY A 91 9.13 -8.75 -3.98
N VAL A 92 8.42 -9.80 -3.58
CA VAL A 92 7.31 -10.41 -4.32
C VAL A 92 5.94 -10.12 -3.69
N ARG A 93 5.86 -9.18 -2.75
CA ARG A 93 4.64 -8.90 -1.98
C ARG A 93 3.44 -8.50 -2.85
N SER A 94 3.67 -7.84 -3.97
CA SER A 94 2.59 -7.51 -4.92
C SER A 94 1.96 -8.76 -5.54
N ALA A 95 2.77 -9.76 -5.92
CA ALA A 95 2.26 -11.04 -6.42
C ALA A 95 1.49 -11.81 -5.33
N PHE A 96 2.03 -11.81 -4.09
CA PHE A 96 1.33 -12.38 -2.94
C PHE A 96 -0.01 -11.69 -2.68
N GLY A 97 -0.06 -10.34 -2.75
CA GLY A 97 -1.30 -9.58 -2.61
C GLY A 97 -2.32 -9.93 -3.69
N LEU A 98 -1.88 -10.18 -4.92
CA LEU A 98 -2.78 -10.62 -6.00
C LEU A 98 -3.34 -12.03 -5.73
N LEU A 99 -2.54 -12.94 -5.18
CA LEU A 99 -3.00 -14.28 -4.78
C LEU A 99 -3.98 -14.24 -3.61
N SER A 100 -3.88 -13.22 -2.75
CA SER A 100 -4.74 -13.00 -1.59
C SER A 100 -5.98 -12.17 -1.90
N ALA A 101 -6.12 -11.67 -3.13
CA ALA A 101 -7.25 -10.83 -3.51
C ALA A 101 -8.50 -11.69 -3.75
N ASP A 102 -9.63 -11.20 -3.24
CA ASP A 102 -10.93 -11.76 -3.57
C ASP A 102 -11.23 -11.66 -5.06
N GLU A 103 -12.00 -12.60 -5.57
CA GLU A 103 -12.55 -12.49 -6.91
C GLU A 103 -13.74 -11.54 -6.91
N LYS A 104 -13.69 -10.50 -7.75
CA LYS A 104 -14.75 -9.49 -7.85
C LYS A 104 -15.25 -9.36 -9.28
N HIS A 105 -16.56 -9.33 -9.42
CA HIS A 105 -17.23 -9.06 -10.68
C HIS A 105 -18.23 -7.92 -10.51
N ASP A 106 -18.12 -6.92 -11.36
CA ASP A 106 -18.97 -5.74 -11.35
C ASP A 106 -19.90 -5.75 -12.58
N ALA A 107 -21.16 -5.38 -12.35
CA ALA A 107 -22.10 -5.02 -13.39
C ALA A 107 -22.76 -3.70 -13.06
N ALA A 108 -23.02 -2.90 -14.08
CA ALA A 108 -23.64 -1.59 -13.91
C ALA A 108 -24.64 -1.31 -15.02
N ARG A 109 -25.73 -0.61 -14.67
CA ARG A 109 -26.75 -0.14 -15.61
C ARG A 109 -26.98 1.34 -15.44
N THR A 110 -26.77 2.11 -16.50
CA THR A 110 -27.07 3.54 -16.52
C THR A 110 -28.58 3.76 -16.57
N VAL A 111 -29.10 4.58 -15.67
CA VAL A 111 -30.53 4.88 -15.52
C VAL A 111 -30.83 6.33 -15.92
N ARG A 112 -30.10 7.29 -15.36
CA ARG A 112 -30.22 8.75 -15.59
C ARG A 112 -31.65 9.28 -15.40
N THR A 113 -32.26 8.92 -14.29
CA THR A 113 -33.64 9.26 -13.95
C THR A 113 -33.65 9.90 -12.55
N PRO A 114 -34.50 10.92 -12.29
CA PRO A 114 -34.73 11.41 -10.93
C PRO A 114 -35.09 10.27 -9.99
N LEU A 115 -34.47 10.22 -8.81
CA LEU A 115 -34.75 9.16 -7.83
C LEU A 115 -36.23 9.15 -7.40
N SER A 116 -36.89 10.31 -7.40
CA SER A 116 -38.31 10.44 -7.10
C SER A 116 -39.23 9.81 -8.16
N GLU A 117 -38.74 9.55 -9.34
CA GLU A 117 -39.49 8.91 -10.44
C GLU A 117 -39.21 7.39 -10.54
N LEU A 118 -38.26 6.89 -9.76
CA LEU A 118 -37.93 5.47 -9.68
C LEU A 118 -38.70 4.81 -8.53
N SER A 119 -39.49 3.79 -8.84
CA SER A 119 -40.09 2.97 -7.79
C SER A 119 -39.07 2.02 -7.17
N ALA A 120 -39.30 1.65 -5.91
CA ALA A 120 -38.47 0.64 -5.24
C ALA A 120 -38.44 -0.69 -6.02
N ASP A 121 -39.57 -1.07 -6.62
CA ASP A 121 -39.69 -2.29 -7.43
C ASP A 121 -38.81 -2.21 -8.69
N THR A 122 -38.81 -1.08 -9.41
CA THR A 122 -37.97 -0.88 -10.60
C THR A 122 -36.48 -0.96 -10.27
N ILE A 123 -36.06 -0.38 -9.14
CA ILE A 123 -34.69 -0.48 -8.67
C ILE A 123 -34.36 -1.93 -8.31
N ALA A 124 -35.24 -2.60 -7.55
CA ALA A 124 -35.06 -3.99 -7.14
C ALA A 124 -34.95 -4.97 -8.33
N GLU A 125 -35.82 -4.82 -9.34
CA GLU A 125 -35.76 -5.63 -10.58
C GLU A 125 -34.46 -5.40 -11.35
N THR A 126 -34.01 -4.15 -11.44
CA THR A 126 -32.76 -3.82 -12.12
C THR A 126 -31.56 -4.40 -11.38
N LEU A 127 -31.53 -4.27 -10.04
CA LEU A 127 -30.46 -4.84 -9.21
C LEU A 127 -30.45 -6.36 -9.27
N SER A 128 -31.63 -7.04 -9.28
CA SER A 128 -31.70 -8.49 -9.42
C SER A 128 -31.12 -8.96 -10.76
N ALA A 129 -31.40 -8.25 -11.86
CA ALA A 129 -30.83 -8.61 -13.15
C ALA A 129 -29.30 -8.38 -13.22
N LEU A 130 -28.78 -7.39 -12.47
CA LEU A 130 -27.33 -7.17 -12.34
C LEU A 130 -26.68 -8.21 -11.43
N GLU A 131 -27.37 -8.61 -10.36
CA GLU A 131 -26.96 -9.69 -9.45
C GLU A 131 -26.80 -11.01 -10.19
N ASP A 132 -27.82 -11.44 -10.94
CA ASP A 132 -27.76 -12.65 -11.80
C ASP A 132 -26.56 -12.60 -12.77
N ASP A 133 -26.27 -11.41 -13.35
CA ASP A 133 -25.16 -11.23 -14.28
C ASP A 133 -23.80 -11.38 -13.58
N VAL A 134 -23.57 -10.75 -12.42
CA VAL A 134 -22.28 -10.84 -11.70
C VAL A 134 -22.07 -12.22 -11.10
N GLU A 135 -23.11 -12.85 -10.54
CA GLU A 135 -23.02 -14.22 -9.99
C GLU A 135 -22.65 -15.24 -11.08
N SER A 136 -23.21 -15.09 -12.29
CA SER A 136 -22.89 -15.98 -13.40
C SER A 136 -21.43 -15.92 -13.85
N ARG A 137 -20.69 -14.88 -13.49
CA ARG A 137 -19.28 -14.67 -13.84
C ARG A 137 -18.31 -15.18 -12.79
N VAL A 138 -18.76 -15.35 -11.55
CA VAL A 138 -17.93 -15.89 -10.48
C VAL A 138 -17.54 -17.32 -10.82
N ALA A 139 -16.26 -17.66 -10.74
CA ALA A 139 -15.80 -19.03 -10.89
C ALA A 139 -16.43 -19.90 -9.81
N ALA A 140 -16.70 -21.17 -10.11
CA ALA A 140 -17.20 -22.11 -9.13
C ALA A 140 -16.20 -22.25 -7.98
N THR A 141 -16.54 -21.70 -6.83
CA THR A 141 -15.78 -21.74 -5.58
C THR A 141 -16.58 -22.51 -4.53
N ASP A 142 -15.91 -22.97 -3.47
CA ASP A 142 -16.58 -23.65 -2.36
C ASP A 142 -17.42 -22.67 -1.50
N THR A 143 -17.29 -21.37 -1.73
CA THR A 143 -18.00 -20.31 -1.00
C THR A 143 -18.96 -19.57 -1.92
N GLU A 144 -20.21 -19.39 -1.49
CA GLU A 144 -21.17 -18.55 -2.22
C GLU A 144 -20.70 -17.09 -2.20
N PRO A 145 -20.74 -16.38 -3.35
CA PRO A 145 -20.34 -14.98 -3.40
C PRO A 145 -21.31 -14.10 -2.60
N THR A 146 -20.79 -13.07 -1.99
CA THR A 146 -21.60 -11.99 -1.41
C THR A 146 -21.86 -10.94 -2.48
N VAL A 147 -23.12 -10.53 -2.68
CA VAL A 147 -23.46 -9.48 -3.65
C VAL A 147 -23.77 -8.17 -2.93
N GLU A 148 -23.02 -7.13 -3.27
CA GLU A 148 -23.21 -5.75 -2.82
C GLU A 148 -23.93 -4.95 -3.90
N HIS A 149 -24.89 -4.11 -3.49
CA HIS A 149 -25.64 -3.24 -4.38
C HIS A 149 -25.37 -1.78 -4.05
N ALA A 150 -25.25 -0.95 -5.09
CA ALA A 150 -25.04 0.48 -4.93
C ALA A 150 -25.71 1.29 -6.05
N ALA A 151 -25.89 2.59 -5.81
CA ALA A 151 -26.26 3.57 -6.81
C ALA A 151 -25.27 4.71 -6.88
N ASP A 152 -24.94 5.16 -8.08
CA ASP A 152 -24.27 6.44 -8.29
C ASP A 152 -25.34 7.53 -8.37
N LEU A 153 -25.35 8.41 -7.41
CA LEU A 153 -26.33 9.48 -7.23
C LEU A 153 -25.64 10.84 -7.30
N ARG A 154 -26.39 11.85 -7.74
CA ARG A 154 -25.94 13.25 -7.71
C ARG A 154 -27.11 14.20 -7.55
N TYR A 155 -26.84 15.38 -7.05
CA TYR A 155 -27.81 16.47 -7.21
C TYR A 155 -27.92 16.87 -8.68
N ARG A 156 -29.12 17.25 -9.09
CA ARG A 156 -29.35 17.73 -10.46
C ARG A 156 -28.46 18.92 -10.78
N GLY A 157 -27.74 18.84 -11.90
CA GLY A 157 -26.79 19.88 -12.33
C GLY A 157 -25.35 19.68 -11.85
N GLN A 158 -25.07 18.73 -10.96
CA GLN A 158 -23.69 18.37 -10.61
C GLN A 158 -23.02 17.51 -11.70
N SER A 159 -21.71 17.63 -11.81
CA SER A 159 -20.89 16.89 -12.78
C SER A 159 -20.23 15.64 -12.21
N PHE A 160 -20.35 15.40 -10.90
CA PHE A 160 -19.80 14.24 -10.21
C PHE A 160 -20.91 13.49 -9.49
N GLU A 161 -20.72 12.20 -9.33
CA GLU A 161 -21.62 11.31 -8.61
C GLU A 161 -20.95 10.81 -7.32
N LEU A 162 -21.77 10.45 -6.34
CA LEU A 162 -21.37 9.71 -5.15
C LEU A 162 -22.01 8.33 -5.19
N THR A 163 -21.22 7.31 -4.92
CA THR A 163 -21.69 5.94 -4.80
C THR A 163 -22.25 5.71 -3.40
N VAL A 164 -23.52 5.30 -3.33
CA VAL A 164 -24.23 5.03 -2.07
C VAL A 164 -24.67 3.56 -2.06
N PRO A 165 -24.43 2.81 -1.00
CA PRO A 165 -24.89 1.43 -0.89
C PRO A 165 -26.41 1.37 -0.86
N ILE A 166 -26.98 0.31 -1.42
CA ILE A 166 -28.41 0.01 -1.40
C ILE A 166 -28.65 -1.27 -0.62
N ALA A 167 -29.39 -1.18 0.49
CA ALA A 167 -29.85 -2.32 1.24
C ALA A 167 -31.11 -2.93 0.60
N ARG A 168 -31.35 -4.22 0.85
CA ARG A 168 -32.62 -4.88 0.49
C ARG A 168 -33.43 -5.19 1.75
N PRO A 169 -34.76 -5.01 1.72
CA PRO A 169 -35.57 -4.50 0.61
C PRO A 169 -35.26 -3.04 0.29
N VAL A 170 -35.38 -2.66 -0.99
CA VAL A 170 -35.09 -1.28 -1.45
C VAL A 170 -36.08 -0.31 -0.86
N ASP A 171 -35.57 0.76 -0.24
CA ASP A 171 -36.34 1.91 0.20
C ASP A 171 -35.72 3.20 -0.37
N THR A 172 -36.42 3.84 -1.30
CA THR A 172 -35.91 5.03 -2.00
C THR A 172 -35.71 6.23 -1.09
N GLU A 173 -36.46 6.32 0.03
CA GLU A 173 -36.28 7.40 1.02
C GLU A 173 -34.98 7.20 1.80
N THR A 174 -34.68 5.96 2.20
CA THR A 174 -33.40 5.61 2.83
C THR A 174 -32.25 5.90 1.89
N VAL A 175 -32.31 5.44 0.63
CA VAL A 175 -31.27 5.71 -0.38
C VAL A 175 -31.04 7.21 -0.57
N ARG A 176 -32.09 8.03 -0.56
CA ARG A 176 -31.98 9.48 -0.65
C ARG A 176 -31.31 10.08 0.60
N ALA A 177 -31.69 9.61 1.79
CA ALA A 177 -31.11 10.07 3.04
C ALA A 177 -29.61 9.74 3.11
N ASP A 178 -29.22 8.52 2.77
CA ASP A 178 -27.82 8.07 2.74
C ASP A 178 -26.99 8.90 1.75
N PHE A 179 -27.57 9.25 0.60
CA PHE A 179 -26.91 10.17 -0.35
C PHE A 179 -26.69 11.56 0.26
N HIS A 180 -27.68 12.13 0.92
CA HIS A 180 -27.53 13.44 1.56
C HIS A 180 -26.44 13.41 2.64
N ASP A 181 -26.39 12.35 3.44
CA ASP A 181 -25.37 12.17 4.48
C ASP A 181 -23.97 12.02 3.88
N ALA A 182 -23.82 11.20 2.84
CA ALA A 182 -22.58 11.02 2.11
C ALA A 182 -22.09 12.33 1.47
N HIS A 183 -23.01 13.11 0.87
CA HIS A 183 -22.67 14.38 0.25
C HIS A 183 -22.24 15.42 1.30
N GLU A 184 -22.94 15.51 2.44
CA GLU A 184 -22.55 16.40 3.53
C GLU A 184 -21.20 16.03 4.11
N SER A 185 -20.95 14.74 4.30
CA SER A 185 -19.65 14.25 4.79
C SER A 185 -18.49 14.57 3.84
N THR A 186 -18.74 14.52 2.52
CA THR A 186 -17.70 14.71 1.50
C THR A 186 -17.49 16.18 1.15
N SER A 187 -18.58 16.94 1.04
CA SER A 187 -18.60 18.32 0.54
C SER A 187 -18.84 19.37 1.62
N GLY A 188 -19.27 18.96 2.82
CA GLY A 188 -19.54 19.85 3.96
C GLY A 188 -20.93 20.52 3.93
N TYR A 189 -21.80 20.19 2.97
CA TYR A 189 -23.15 20.79 2.84
C TYR A 189 -24.12 19.84 2.16
N ARG A 190 -25.43 20.10 2.35
CA ARG A 190 -26.55 19.50 1.62
C ARG A 190 -27.16 20.53 0.68
N MET A 191 -27.79 20.06 -0.39
CA MET A 191 -28.55 20.91 -1.30
C MET A 191 -30.02 20.53 -1.25
N ASP A 192 -30.90 21.52 -1.53
CA ASP A 192 -32.36 21.32 -1.68
C ASP A 192 -32.72 21.14 -3.16
N GLU A 193 -31.93 20.30 -3.85
CA GLU A 193 -32.07 20.01 -5.27
C GLU A 193 -32.51 18.55 -5.46
N PRO A 194 -33.24 18.24 -6.55
CA PRO A 194 -33.62 16.88 -6.88
C PRO A 194 -32.35 15.98 -7.02
N VAL A 195 -32.45 14.76 -6.53
CA VAL A 195 -31.42 13.74 -6.65
C VAL A 195 -31.67 12.89 -7.91
N ASP A 196 -30.71 12.83 -8.79
CA ASP A 196 -30.74 11.98 -9.97
C ASP A 196 -29.98 10.67 -9.68
N CYS A 197 -30.61 9.52 -9.98
CA CYS A 197 -29.95 8.24 -10.04
C CYS A 197 -29.29 8.09 -11.43
N VAL A 198 -27.97 8.02 -11.45
CA VAL A 198 -27.21 7.93 -12.70
C VAL A 198 -26.96 6.47 -13.10
N THR A 199 -26.55 5.65 -12.15
CA THR A 199 -26.17 4.26 -12.39
C THR A 199 -26.58 3.38 -11.22
N LEU A 200 -27.10 2.20 -11.47
CA LEU A 200 -27.26 1.13 -10.50
C LEU A 200 -26.13 0.10 -10.70
N ARG A 201 -25.60 -0.44 -9.61
CA ARG A 201 -24.47 -1.37 -9.61
C ARG A 201 -24.75 -2.59 -8.76
N ALA A 202 -24.22 -3.72 -9.20
CA ALA A 202 -24.05 -4.92 -8.37
C ALA A 202 -22.59 -5.39 -8.46
N THR A 203 -22.02 -5.79 -7.33
CA THR A 203 -20.68 -6.34 -7.23
C THR A 203 -20.74 -7.67 -6.50
N ALA A 204 -20.40 -8.76 -7.17
CA ALA A 204 -20.22 -10.06 -6.54
C ALA A 204 -18.78 -10.16 -6.03
N VAL A 205 -18.62 -10.56 -4.77
CA VAL A 205 -17.33 -10.77 -4.09
C VAL A 205 -17.26 -12.22 -3.64
N ALA A 206 -16.38 -13.00 -4.23
CA ALA A 206 -16.04 -14.34 -3.78
C ALA A 206 -14.74 -14.28 -2.98
N GLU A 207 -14.86 -14.46 -1.68
CA GLU A 207 -13.71 -14.47 -0.78
C GLU A 207 -12.79 -15.65 -1.11
N ARG A 208 -11.48 -15.39 -1.16
CA ARG A 208 -10.45 -16.41 -1.32
C ARG A 208 -9.64 -16.57 -0.05
N GLU A 209 -9.31 -17.80 0.27
CA GLU A 209 -8.35 -18.04 1.34
C GLU A 209 -7.01 -17.38 1.01
N SER A 210 -6.56 -16.49 1.90
CA SER A 210 -5.24 -15.88 1.75
C SER A 210 -4.18 -16.94 2.01
N PRO A 211 -3.17 -17.07 1.13
CA PRO A 211 -2.06 -17.98 1.38
C PRO A 211 -1.32 -17.57 2.66
N THR A 212 -0.99 -18.55 3.48
CA THR A 212 -0.14 -18.35 4.66
C THR A 212 1.33 -18.46 4.27
N VAL A 213 2.16 -17.72 4.98
CA VAL A 213 3.62 -17.80 4.83
C VAL A 213 4.15 -18.37 6.13
N ASP A 214 4.69 -19.59 6.06
CA ASP A 214 5.41 -20.18 7.18
C ASP A 214 6.86 -19.69 7.15
N TYR A 215 7.32 -19.17 8.28
CA TYR A 215 8.68 -18.70 8.43
C TYR A 215 9.46 -19.64 9.33
N GLU A 216 10.38 -20.37 8.74
CA GLU A 216 11.35 -21.21 9.45
C GLU A 216 12.76 -20.69 9.14
N PRO A 217 13.52 -20.20 10.15
CA PRO A 217 14.87 -19.71 9.92
C PRO A 217 15.79 -20.82 9.44
N GLU A 218 16.47 -20.60 8.31
CA GLU A 218 17.39 -21.56 7.74
C GLU A 218 18.78 -20.97 7.53
N GLY A 219 19.81 -21.72 7.91
CA GLY A 219 21.21 -21.36 7.72
C GLY A 219 21.73 -20.30 8.70
N PRO A 220 22.96 -19.80 8.48
CA PRO A 220 23.56 -18.81 9.36
C PRO A 220 22.93 -17.43 9.14
N ALA A 221 22.54 -16.77 10.23
CA ALA A 221 22.01 -15.42 10.16
C ALA A 221 23.06 -14.42 9.67
N ARG A 222 24.24 -14.38 10.29
CA ARG A 222 25.33 -13.47 9.90
C ARG A 222 26.19 -14.09 8.82
N THR A 223 26.33 -13.40 7.68
CA THR A 223 27.10 -13.89 6.52
C THR A 223 28.43 -13.16 6.28
N GLY A 224 28.59 -11.96 6.87
CA GLY A 224 29.83 -11.21 6.70
C GLY A 224 29.72 -9.77 7.24
N SER A 225 30.61 -8.91 6.73
CA SER A 225 30.57 -7.46 6.93
C SER A 225 31.13 -6.74 5.70
N ARG A 226 30.69 -5.49 5.51
CA ARG A 226 31.27 -4.56 4.52
C ARG A 226 31.18 -3.13 5.01
N GLU A 227 31.99 -2.25 4.43
CA GLU A 227 31.83 -0.84 4.69
C GLU A 227 30.58 -0.27 4.02
N ALA A 228 29.74 0.40 4.79
CA ALA A 228 28.61 1.16 4.31
C ALA A 228 28.64 2.60 4.83
N PHE A 229 28.04 3.53 4.08
CA PHE A 229 28.14 4.94 4.38
C PHE A 229 26.92 5.41 5.21
N PHE A 230 27.16 5.81 6.45
CA PHE A 230 26.17 6.39 7.34
C PHE A 230 26.73 7.68 7.97
N ASP A 231 25.88 8.69 8.12
CA ASP A 231 26.18 9.93 8.86
C ASP A 231 27.52 10.61 8.48
N GLY A 232 27.84 10.60 7.19
CA GLY A 232 29.02 11.28 6.67
C GLY A 232 30.32 10.46 6.69
N ARG A 233 30.30 9.20 7.09
CA ARG A 233 31.47 8.30 7.15
C ARG A 233 31.14 6.87 6.75
N PHE A 234 32.18 6.15 6.35
CA PHE A 234 32.09 4.71 6.18
C PHE A 234 32.18 4.01 7.53
N VAL A 235 31.34 3.03 7.74
CA VAL A 235 31.25 2.23 8.98
C VAL A 235 31.23 0.75 8.58
N GLU A 236 32.03 -0.07 9.26
CA GLU A 236 31.94 -1.52 9.12
C GLU A 236 30.54 -1.98 9.53
N THR A 237 29.83 -2.61 8.59
CA THR A 237 28.43 -2.93 8.72
C THR A 237 28.23 -4.43 8.53
N PRO A 238 27.71 -5.13 9.54
CA PRO A 238 27.42 -6.56 9.45
C PRO A 238 26.32 -6.82 8.42
N ILE A 239 26.49 -7.95 7.71
CA ILE A 239 25.55 -8.44 6.71
C ILE A 239 24.87 -9.68 7.27
N TYR A 240 23.55 -9.73 7.14
CA TYR A 240 22.72 -10.84 7.57
C TYR A 240 21.93 -11.42 6.39
N ASN A 241 21.88 -12.74 6.31
CA ASN A 241 20.87 -13.43 5.52
C ASN A 241 19.54 -13.34 6.26
N ARG A 242 18.56 -12.67 5.66
CA ARG A 242 17.24 -12.47 6.28
C ARG A 242 16.55 -13.79 6.62
N GLY A 243 16.66 -14.81 5.75
CA GLY A 243 16.06 -16.13 5.98
C GLY A 243 16.70 -16.92 7.12
N GLY A 244 17.87 -16.53 7.60
CA GLY A 244 18.55 -17.18 8.73
C GLY A 244 18.35 -16.50 10.09
N ILE A 245 17.61 -15.38 10.17
CA ILE A 245 17.43 -14.64 11.42
C ILE A 245 16.32 -15.28 12.23
N GLY A 246 16.60 -15.68 13.47
CA GLY A 246 15.62 -16.32 14.36
C GLY A 246 14.46 -15.43 14.73
N VAL A 247 13.30 -16.04 15.02
CA VAL A 247 12.14 -15.35 15.58
C VAL A 247 12.53 -14.69 16.89
N ASP A 248 11.99 -13.48 17.14
CA ASP A 248 12.30 -12.60 18.28
C ASP A 248 13.77 -12.15 18.38
N GLN A 249 14.63 -12.53 17.43
CA GLN A 249 15.98 -12.01 17.37
C GLN A 249 15.95 -10.51 17.02
N SER A 250 16.69 -9.72 17.78
CA SER A 250 16.90 -8.29 17.55
C SER A 250 18.29 -8.03 16.97
N ILE A 251 18.34 -7.18 15.95
CA ILE A 251 19.57 -6.75 15.28
C ILE A 251 19.64 -5.23 15.38
N SER A 252 20.57 -4.72 16.15
CA SER A 252 20.84 -3.27 16.21
C SER A 252 21.61 -2.80 14.99
N GLY A 253 21.30 -1.59 14.52
CA GLY A 253 22.03 -0.96 13.42
C GLY A 253 23.37 -0.35 13.85
N PRO A 254 24.29 -0.11 12.88
CA PRO A 254 24.08 -0.32 11.46
C PRO A 254 24.13 -1.79 11.06
N ALA A 255 23.20 -2.20 10.21
CA ALA A 255 23.18 -3.55 9.64
C ALA A 255 22.53 -3.56 8.25
N VAL A 256 22.88 -4.55 7.43
CA VAL A 256 22.22 -4.84 6.15
C VAL A 256 21.68 -6.26 6.19
N LEU A 257 20.39 -6.40 5.90
CA LEU A 257 19.70 -7.69 5.86
C LEU A 257 19.37 -7.98 4.39
N GLU A 258 20.01 -9.00 3.84
CA GLU A 258 19.87 -9.41 2.45
C GLU A 258 18.89 -10.58 2.33
N ALA A 259 17.98 -10.49 1.38
CA ALA A 259 17.15 -11.57 0.86
C ALA A 259 17.36 -11.67 -0.64
N ASP A 260 16.91 -12.76 -1.26
CA ASP A 260 17.09 -12.97 -2.71
C ASP A 260 16.43 -11.87 -3.54
N GLU A 261 15.32 -11.32 -3.05
CA GLU A 261 14.48 -10.38 -3.77
C GLU A 261 14.48 -8.94 -3.20
N SER A 262 15.16 -8.71 -2.06
CA SER A 262 15.14 -7.39 -1.41
C SER A 262 16.32 -7.18 -0.45
N THR A 263 16.61 -5.92 -0.16
CA THR A 263 17.62 -5.54 0.83
C THR A 263 17.02 -4.57 1.82
N THR A 264 17.11 -4.90 3.12
CA THR A 264 16.69 -4.01 4.21
C THR A 264 17.93 -3.39 4.86
N VAL A 265 17.93 -2.07 4.99
CA VAL A 265 18.97 -1.33 5.72
C VAL A 265 18.44 -0.93 7.08
N VAL A 266 19.16 -1.33 8.13
CA VAL A 266 18.95 -0.88 9.51
C VAL A 266 20.03 0.16 9.82
N PRO A 267 19.70 1.46 9.82
CA PRO A 267 20.69 2.50 10.09
C PRO A 267 21.09 2.53 11.57
N PRO A 268 22.17 3.25 11.94
CA PRO A 268 22.44 3.57 13.34
C PRO A 268 21.20 4.12 14.06
N ASN A 269 21.03 3.82 15.34
CA ASN A 269 19.87 4.17 16.17
C ASN A 269 18.54 3.52 15.78
N TRP A 270 18.57 2.48 14.93
CA TRP A 270 17.43 1.63 14.64
C TRP A 270 17.76 0.17 15.01
N ALA A 271 16.74 -0.58 15.38
CA ALA A 271 16.83 -2.02 15.58
C ALA A 271 15.74 -2.71 14.79
N ALA A 272 16.05 -3.91 14.28
CA ALA A 272 15.10 -4.77 13.59
C ALA A 272 14.82 -6.02 14.42
N THR A 273 13.55 -6.38 14.60
CA THR A 273 13.12 -7.63 15.27
C THR A 273 12.28 -8.44 14.29
N VAL A 274 12.45 -9.76 14.30
CA VAL A 274 11.72 -10.70 13.45
C VAL A 274 10.50 -11.24 14.19
N SER A 275 9.31 -11.14 13.58
CA SER A 275 8.06 -11.74 14.10
C SER A 275 7.94 -13.21 13.69
N THR A 276 6.96 -13.93 14.24
CA THR A 276 6.70 -15.35 13.98
C THR A 276 6.42 -15.68 12.51
N ASP A 277 5.88 -14.72 11.76
CA ASP A 277 5.61 -14.80 10.31
C ASP A 277 6.80 -14.33 9.45
N GLY A 278 7.98 -14.13 10.03
CA GLY A 278 9.17 -13.61 9.37
C GLY A 278 9.13 -12.12 9.03
N THR A 279 8.12 -11.39 9.44
CA THR A 279 8.05 -9.94 9.25
C THR A 279 9.10 -9.23 10.09
N LEU A 280 9.86 -8.29 9.47
CA LEU A 280 10.76 -7.41 10.21
C LEU A 280 9.99 -6.20 10.72
N ARG A 281 10.16 -5.91 11.99
CA ARG A 281 9.73 -4.66 12.62
C ARG A 281 10.98 -3.85 12.97
N LEU A 282 11.17 -2.73 12.29
CA LEU A 282 12.23 -1.78 12.61
C LEU A 282 11.65 -0.69 13.53
N THR A 283 12.36 -0.42 14.61
CA THR A 283 12.02 0.65 15.57
C THR A 283 13.26 1.46 15.90
N ARG A 284 13.07 2.73 16.26
CA ARG A 284 14.17 3.55 16.77
C ARG A 284 14.60 3.06 18.14
N GLU A 285 15.90 2.93 18.34
CA GLU A 285 16.45 2.73 19.67
C GLU A 285 16.32 4.04 20.48
N ALA A 286 15.86 3.93 21.72
CA ALA A 286 15.79 5.10 22.58
C ALA A 286 17.22 5.63 22.76
N THR A 287 17.44 6.90 22.45
CA THR A 287 18.70 7.57 22.73
C THR A 287 18.91 7.57 24.24
N ALA A 288 19.94 6.86 24.71
CA ALA A 288 20.29 6.79 26.13
C ALA A 288 20.78 8.13 26.66
#